data_b2c931c78d74ba880980af14af90e894
#
_entry.id   b2c931c78d74ba880980af14af90e894
#
_cell.length_a   1.000
_cell.length_b   1.000
_cell.length_c   1.000
_cell.angle_alpha   90.00
_cell.angle_beta   90.00
_cell.angle_gamma   90.00
#
_symmetry.space_group_name_H-M   'P 1'
#
loop_
_entity.id
_entity.type
_entity.pdbx_description
1 polymer ?
#
loop_
_entity_poly.entity_id
_entity_poly.type
_entity_poly.pdbx_seq_one_letter_code
_entity_poly.pdbx_strand_id
1 'polypeptide(L)'
;PAMTDIHVTEGEPVSIRVYGSLKKLKEKGEDSFFTSLFHDFLGPEKEEEWTRRGSCDGGCTIGTSRIRIHMYHSFGRKAAALRILPSLTALAPDPGREWLEKTAALEHGLVLVTGPSGSGKSTTLARILSLISSSRPCHMVTLEDPVEYVIPSDKALVHQREVGIDVMDFASGVRDALREDPDVIALGEMRDSETISAALTAAETGHLVLGTLHTTRAADSIGRIIHAFPADRQDEIRSLLAANLRSAISQRLYRTGKETWLLREILTNIPATAHLIREGKEAQIPSYMEMGLHQMRTMKQAAYGLKGLSEREREKMMKLLEL
;
A
#
# COMPACT_ATOMS: atom_id res chain seq x y z
N PRO A 1 13.48 10.10 9.55
CA PRO A 1 13.69 10.47 10.96
C PRO A 1 14.44 9.38 11.70
N ALA A 2 15.27 9.79 12.68
CA ALA A 2 16.03 8.84 13.49
C ALA A 2 15.11 7.98 14.38
N MET A 3 14.01 8.55 14.86
CA MET A 3 12.97 7.90 15.66
C MET A 3 11.84 7.43 14.75
N THR A 4 11.45 6.17 14.86
CA THR A 4 10.43 5.54 14.01
C THR A 4 9.18 5.11 14.77
N ASP A 5 9.34 4.65 16.00
CA ASP A 5 8.21 4.16 16.80
C ASP A 5 8.34 4.64 18.25
N ILE A 6 7.19 4.87 18.88
CA ILE A 6 7.03 5.21 20.31
C ILE A 6 6.07 4.19 20.91
N HIS A 7 6.47 3.54 22.01
CA HIS A 7 5.63 2.61 22.74
C HIS A 7 5.38 3.18 24.12
N VAL A 8 4.12 3.34 24.49
CA VAL A 8 3.67 3.85 25.77
C VAL A 8 2.82 2.78 26.44
N THR A 9 3.14 2.45 27.69
CA THR A 9 2.33 1.58 28.55
C THR A 9 2.09 2.33 29.85
N GLU A 10 0.86 2.32 30.33
CA GLU A 10 0.47 2.98 31.55
C GLU A 10 1.33 2.53 32.74
N GLY A 11 1.92 3.51 33.45
CA GLY A 11 2.80 3.31 34.59
C GLY A 11 4.23 2.84 34.25
N GLU A 12 4.54 2.53 33.00
CA GLU A 12 5.86 2.07 32.57
C GLU A 12 6.66 3.14 31.84
N PRO A 13 8.02 3.05 31.82
CA PRO A 13 8.86 3.94 31.04
C PRO A 13 8.51 3.89 29.55
N VAL A 14 8.34 5.06 28.94
CA VAL A 14 8.13 5.18 27.49
C VAL A 14 9.33 4.61 26.75
N SER A 15 9.07 3.82 25.72
CA SER A 15 10.11 3.22 24.89
C SER A 15 10.05 3.79 23.49
N ILE A 16 11.21 4.19 22.94
CA ILE A 16 11.33 4.71 21.58
C ILE A 16 12.25 3.85 20.75
N ARG A 17 11.95 3.72 19.45
CA ARG A 17 12.83 3.05 18.49
C ARG A 17 13.61 4.08 17.71
N VAL A 18 14.93 4.08 17.88
CA VAL A 18 15.84 5.02 17.24
C VAL A 18 16.91 4.22 16.48
N TYR A 19 17.01 4.43 15.16
CA TYR A 19 17.89 3.65 14.27
C TYR A 19 17.75 2.14 14.43
N GLY A 20 16.50 1.65 14.62
CA GLY A 20 16.20 0.23 14.82
C GLY A 20 16.40 -0.30 16.24
N SER A 21 17.08 0.44 17.12
CA SER A 21 17.30 0.05 18.52
C SER A 21 16.25 0.61 19.45
N LEU A 22 15.74 -0.21 20.37
CA LEU A 22 14.77 0.21 21.39
C LEU A 22 15.51 0.86 22.56
N LYS A 23 15.03 2.03 22.99
CA LYS A 23 15.55 2.79 24.14
C LYS A 23 14.42 3.16 25.08
N LYS A 24 14.63 3.00 26.39
CA LYS A 24 13.69 3.45 27.42
C LYS A 24 14.02 4.89 27.82
N LEU A 25 12.99 5.69 27.98
CA LEU A 25 13.06 7.04 28.50
C LEU A 25 12.82 7.04 30.02
N LYS A 26 13.02 8.19 30.66
CA LYS A 26 12.70 8.37 32.09
C LYS A 26 11.22 8.63 32.32
N GLU A 27 10.57 9.23 31.36
CA GLU A 27 9.13 9.55 31.36
C GLU A 27 8.32 8.26 31.34
N LYS A 28 7.22 8.25 32.09
CA LYS A 28 6.28 7.12 32.15
C LYS A 28 5.00 7.45 31.41
N GLY A 29 4.34 6.42 30.92
CA GLY A 29 3.00 6.54 30.36
C GLY A 29 1.99 6.91 31.46
N GLU A 30 1.37 8.07 31.34
CA GLU A 30 0.33 8.54 32.26
C GLU A 30 -1.05 8.28 31.66
N ASP A 31 -2.08 8.10 32.49
CA ASP A 31 -3.45 7.90 32.04
C ASP A 31 -3.96 9.07 31.19
N SER A 32 -3.57 10.29 31.56
CA SER A 32 -3.86 11.52 30.83
C SER A 32 -3.42 11.48 29.37
N PHE A 33 -2.30 10.81 29.06
CA PHE A 33 -1.81 10.64 27.68
C PHE A 33 -2.82 9.87 26.82
N PHE A 34 -3.39 8.77 27.32
CA PHE A 34 -4.36 7.97 26.58
C PHE A 34 -5.68 8.71 26.37
N THR A 35 -6.14 9.43 27.38
CA THR A 35 -7.32 10.30 27.27
C THR A 35 -7.12 11.39 26.24
N SER A 36 -5.96 12.04 26.23
CA SER A 36 -5.62 13.07 25.23
C SER A 36 -5.54 12.50 23.83
N LEU A 37 -5.04 11.25 23.63
CA LEU A 37 -5.02 10.63 22.30
C LEU A 37 -6.42 10.49 21.70
N PHE A 38 -7.42 10.11 22.49
CA PHE A 38 -8.80 10.03 22.01
C PHE A 38 -9.41 11.41 21.82
N HIS A 39 -9.27 12.29 22.81
CA HIS A 39 -9.86 13.63 22.76
C HIS A 39 -9.32 14.47 21.59
N ASP A 40 -8.00 14.47 21.38
CA ASP A 40 -7.34 15.40 20.47
C ASP A 40 -7.17 14.83 19.04
N PHE A 41 -7.16 13.49 18.88
CA PHE A 41 -6.71 12.88 17.64
C PHE A 41 -7.59 11.75 17.10
N LEU A 42 -8.11 10.84 17.92
CA LEU A 42 -8.80 9.63 17.45
C LEU A 42 -10.32 9.78 17.43
N GLY A 43 -10.86 10.60 18.30
CA GLY A 43 -12.30 10.84 18.43
C GLY A 43 -13.06 9.78 19.24
N PRO A 44 -14.34 10.07 19.56
CA PRO A 44 -15.17 9.24 20.43
C PRO A 44 -15.49 7.86 19.84
N GLU A 45 -15.62 7.76 18.53
CA GLU A 45 -15.93 6.49 17.85
C GLU A 45 -14.82 5.46 18.04
N LYS A 46 -13.56 5.90 17.96
CA LYS A 46 -12.39 5.03 18.22
C LYS A 46 -12.25 4.69 19.70
N GLU A 47 -12.66 5.57 20.62
CA GLU A 47 -12.72 5.29 22.04
C GLU A 47 -13.78 4.21 22.34
N GLU A 48 -14.95 4.26 21.71
CA GLU A 48 -15.97 3.21 21.81
C GLU A 48 -15.47 1.89 21.21
N GLU A 49 -14.82 1.92 20.05
CA GLU A 49 -14.22 0.74 19.44
C GLU A 49 -13.20 0.11 20.38
N TRP A 50 -12.28 0.90 20.96
CA TRP A 50 -11.28 0.44 21.90
C TRP A 50 -11.89 -0.16 23.17
N THR A 51 -12.92 0.47 23.71
CA THR A 51 -13.64 -0.02 24.91
C THR A 51 -14.33 -1.36 24.63
N ARG A 52 -14.92 -1.52 23.45
CA ARG A 52 -15.66 -2.73 23.05
C ARG A 52 -14.73 -3.88 22.65
N ARG A 53 -13.67 -3.59 21.88
CA ARG A 53 -12.80 -4.61 21.25
C ARG A 53 -11.48 -4.82 21.99
N GLY A 54 -11.10 -3.92 22.89
CA GLY A 54 -9.81 -3.93 23.57
C GLY A 54 -8.66 -3.39 22.75
N SER A 55 -8.89 -3.00 21.48
CA SER A 55 -7.93 -2.36 20.61
C SER A 55 -8.61 -1.54 19.52
N CYS A 56 -7.93 -0.50 19.04
CA CYS A 56 -8.32 0.25 17.85
C CYS A 56 -7.10 0.78 17.10
N ASP A 57 -7.23 1.00 15.81
CA ASP A 57 -6.26 1.65 14.95
C ASP A 57 -6.76 3.03 14.53
N GLY A 58 -5.83 3.96 14.33
CA GLY A 58 -6.12 5.28 13.83
C GLY A 58 -4.85 6.01 13.43
N GLY A 59 -5.00 7.25 13.04
CA GLY A 59 -3.88 8.09 12.66
C GLY A 59 -4.14 9.57 12.89
N CYS A 60 -3.07 10.31 13.16
CA CYS A 60 -3.14 11.76 13.29
C CYS A 60 -2.00 12.44 12.56
N THR A 61 -2.14 13.75 12.35
CA THR A 61 -1.07 14.57 11.79
C THR A 61 -0.60 15.57 12.84
N ILE A 62 0.68 15.52 13.21
CA ILE A 62 1.29 16.47 14.14
C ILE A 62 2.38 17.24 13.38
N GLY A 63 2.15 18.54 13.16
CA GLY A 63 2.98 19.34 12.29
C GLY A 63 2.97 18.84 10.85
N THR A 64 4.12 18.39 10.34
CA THR A 64 4.24 17.80 8.99
C THR A 64 4.34 16.26 9.00
N SER A 65 4.25 15.64 10.17
CA SER A 65 4.42 14.20 10.35
C SER A 65 3.07 13.52 10.53
N ARG A 66 2.79 12.50 9.73
CA ARG A 66 1.68 11.59 9.94
C ARG A 66 2.11 10.52 10.95
N ILE A 67 1.24 10.19 11.90
CA ILE A 67 1.48 9.21 12.94
C ILE A 67 0.35 8.18 12.90
N ARG A 68 0.71 6.91 12.71
CA ARG A 68 -0.21 5.80 12.90
C ARG A 68 -0.22 5.44 14.38
N ILE A 69 -1.40 5.24 14.94
CA ILE A 69 -1.63 4.94 16.36
C ILE A 69 -2.37 3.61 16.44
N HIS A 70 -1.80 2.66 17.19
CA HIS A 70 -2.49 1.44 17.61
C HIS A 70 -2.65 1.46 19.12
N MET A 71 -3.91 1.50 19.59
CA MET A 71 -4.27 1.44 21.00
C MET A 71 -4.64 0.01 21.36
N TYR A 72 -4.17 -0.48 22.51
CA TYR A 72 -4.47 -1.85 22.95
C TYR A 72 -4.32 -1.99 24.47
N HIS A 73 -4.73 -3.13 25.02
CA HIS A 73 -4.49 -3.46 26.41
C HIS A 73 -3.35 -4.49 26.54
N SER A 74 -2.51 -4.32 27.54
CA SER A 74 -1.45 -5.25 27.90
C SER A 74 -1.47 -5.48 29.42
N PHE A 75 -1.77 -6.69 29.86
CA PHE A 75 -1.88 -7.03 31.28
C PHE A 75 -2.90 -6.14 32.06
N GLY A 76 -4.02 -5.81 31.41
CA GLY A 76 -5.06 -4.94 31.96
C GLY A 76 -4.71 -3.44 31.98
N ARG A 77 -3.51 -3.04 31.49
CA ARG A 77 -3.08 -1.65 31.38
C ARG A 77 -3.29 -1.13 29.97
N LYS A 78 -3.53 0.18 29.87
CA LYS A 78 -3.58 0.88 28.60
C LYS A 78 -2.19 0.88 27.93
N ALA A 79 -2.15 0.64 26.64
CA ALA A 79 -0.93 0.68 25.86
C ALA A 79 -1.17 1.31 24.48
N ALA A 80 -0.16 1.97 23.95
CA ALA A 80 -0.19 2.57 22.62
C ALA A 80 1.14 2.33 21.88
N ALA A 81 1.05 1.99 20.61
CA ALA A 81 2.17 1.97 19.69
C ALA A 81 1.96 3.04 18.62
N LEU A 82 2.82 4.05 18.61
CA LEU A 82 2.77 5.16 17.67
C LEU A 82 3.90 5.00 16.66
N ARG A 83 3.59 4.95 15.37
CA ARG A 83 4.57 4.91 14.29
C ARG A 83 4.60 6.25 13.57
N ILE A 84 5.77 6.86 13.56
CA ILE A 84 6.02 8.11 12.83
C ILE A 84 6.30 7.77 11.37
N LEU A 85 5.44 8.23 10.47
CA LEU A 85 5.59 8.04 9.04
C LEU A 85 6.40 9.20 8.44
N PRO A 86 7.43 8.92 7.63
CA PRO A 86 8.17 9.96 6.95
C PRO A 86 7.28 10.65 5.91
N SER A 87 7.41 11.96 5.74
CA SER A 87 6.77 12.64 4.62
C SER A 87 7.33 12.14 3.28
N LEU A 88 6.52 12.17 2.22
CA LEU A 88 6.98 11.75 0.87
C LEU A 88 8.18 12.55 0.38
N THR A 89 8.25 13.83 0.73
CA THR A 89 9.35 14.74 0.36
C THR A 89 10.66 14.43 1.08
N ALA A 90 10.61 13.76 2.24
CA ALA A 90 11.78 13.34 2.99
C ALA A 90 12.38 12.02 2.51
N LEU A 91 11.69 11.31 1.61
CA LEU A 91 12.14 10.03 1.07
C LEU A 91 13.11 10.24 -0.09
N ALA A 92 14.09 9.33 -0.22
CA ALA A 92 14.99 9.31 -1.38
C ALA A 92 14.18 9.19 -2.70
N PRO A 93 14.70 9.73 -3.82
CA PRO A 93 14.09 9.56 -5.12
C PRO A 93 13.81 8.10 -5.43
N ASP A 94 12.70 7.82 -6.10
CA ASP A 94 12.32 6.47 -6.47
C ASP A 94 13.15 5.98 -7.66
N PRO A 95 13.82 4.82 -7.56
CA PRO A 95 14.62 4.28 -8.66
C PRO A 95 13.77 3.85 -9.87
N GLY A 96 12.47 3.68 -9.69
CA GLY A 96 11.51 3.34 -10.75
C GLY A 96 10.65 4.51 -11.21
N ARG A 97 11.18 5.73 -11.19
CA ARG A 97 10.46 6.97 -11.53
C ARG A 97 9.74 6.89 -12.88
N GLU A 98 10.36 6.35 -13.89
CA GLU A 98 9.77 6.21 -15.24
C GLU A 98 8.46 5.38 -15.22
N TRP A 99 8.45 4.28 -14.45
CA TRP A 99 7.24 3.48 -14.29
C TRP A 99 6.14 4.22 -13.50
N LEU A 100 6.53 4.99 -12.46
CA LEU A 100 5.59 5.81 -11.70
C LEU A 100 4.94 6.88 -12.60
N GLU A 101 5.72 7.58 -13.42
CA GLU A 101 5.25 8.60 -14.35
C GLU A 101 4.31 8.01 -15.42
N LYS A 102 4.68 6.85 -16.01
CA LYS A 102 3.80 6.14 -16.94
C LYS A 102 2.50 5.69 -16.30
N THR A 103 2.56 5.22 -15.05
CA THR A 103 1.35 4.82 -14.30
C THR A 103 0.47 6.03 -14.00
N ALA A 104 1.07 7.15 -13.58
CA ALA A 104 0.34 8.39 -13.31
C ALA A 104 -0.31 9.01 -14.56
N ALA A 105 0.22 8.72 -15.74
CA ALA A 105 -0.33 9.17 -17.02
C ALA A 105 -1.52 8.32 -17.53
N LEU A 106 -1.82 7.18 -16.90
CA LEU A 106 -2.97 6.36 -17.27
C LEU A 106 -4.28 7.10 -16.95
N GLU A 107 -5.25 6.96 -17.83
CA GLU A 107 -6.58 7.55 -17.66
C GLU A 107 -7.57 6.56 -17.04
N HIS A 108 -7.43 5.26 -17.32
CA HIS A 108 -8.35 4.21 -16.85
C HIS A 108 -7.65 2.85 -16.74
N GLY A 109 -8.33 1.91 -16.08
CA GLY A 109 -7.91 0.52 -15.90
C GLY A 109 -7.36 0.25 -14.51
N LEU A 110 -6.91 -0.97 -14.26
CA LEU A 110 -6.44 -1.45 -12.97
C LEU A 110 -4.91 -1.51 -12.93
N VAL A 111 -4.32 -0.94 -11.89
CA VAL A 111 -2.90 -1.09 -11.57
C VAL A 111 -2.75 -1.71 -10.20
N LEU A 112 -1.94 -2.75 -10.08
CA LEU A 112 -1.72 -3.48 -8.84
C LEU A 112 -0.32 -3.20 -8.28
N VAL A 113 -0.25 -2.80 -7.01
CA VAL A 113 0.99 -2.66 -6.25
C VAL A 113 1.01 -3.75 -5.19
N THR A 114 1.88 -4.75 -5.36
CA THR A 114 1.90 -5.93 -4.50
C THR A 114 3.22 -6.10 -3.74
N GLY A 115 3.24 -6.99 -2.79
CA GLY A 115 4.42 -7.29 -1.96
C GLY A 115 4.07 -7.54 -0.49
N PRO A 116 4.98 -8.12 0.29
CA PRO A 116 4.76 -8.37 1.71
C PRO A 116 4.57 -7.08 2.51
N SER A 117 4.12 -7.20 3.76
CA SER A 117 4.05 -6.07 4.68
C SER A 117 5.42 -5.40 4.83
N GLY A 118 5.43 -4.06 4.85
CA GLY A 118 6.67 -3.29 4.94
C GLY A 118 7.52 -3.24 3.65
N SER A 119 7.01 -3.70 2.51
CA SER A 119 7.70 -3.61 1.21
C SER A 119 7.61 -2.22 0.55
N GLY A 120 6.87 -1.28 1.14
CA GLY A 120 6.71 0.09 0.67
C GLY A 120 5.56 0.30 -0.33
N LYS A 121 4.52 -0.56 -0.33
CA LYS A 121 3.34 -0.43 -1.20
C LYS A 121 2.65 0.93 -1.03
N SER A 122 2.31 1.31 0.19
CA SER A 122 1.67 2.61 0.50
C SER A 122 2.52 3.80 0.04
N THR A 123 3.84 3.72 0.20
CA THR A 123 4.76 4.75 -0.30
C THR A 123 4.72 4.87 -1.83
N THR A 124 4.68 3.74 -2.53
CA THR A 124 4.60 3.72 -4.00
C THR A 124 3.25 4.27 -4.47
N LEU A 125 2.16 3.84 -3.84
CA LEU A 125 0.82 4.34 -4.12
C LEU A 125 0.74 5.87 -3.91
N ALA A 126 1.22 6.35 -2.76
CA ALA A 126 1.25 7.78 -2.45
C ALA A 126 2.09 8.59 -3.45
N ARG A 127 3.20 8.04 -3.95
CA ARG A 127 4.01 8.68 -5.01
C ARG A 127 3.26 8.78 -6.33
N ILE A 128 2.53 7.73 -6.74
CA ILE A 128 1.71 7.76 -7.96
C ILE A 128 0.62 8.83 -7.79
N LEU A 129 -0.11 8.83 -6.66
CA LEU A 129 -1.15 9.80 -6.38
C LEU A 129 -0.62 11.25 -6.35
N SER A 130 0.53 11.48 -5.72
CA SER A 130 1.18 12.81 -5.74
C SER A 130 1.56 13.26 -7.15
N LEU A 131 2.04 12.34 -8.00
CA LEU A 131 2.35 12.64 -9.40
C LEU A 131 1.08 12.98 -10.19
N ILE A 132 -0.02 12.25 -9.99
CA ILE A 132 -1.31 12.55 -10.60
C ILE A 132 -1.79 13.93 -10.14
N SER A 133 -1.80 14.17 -8.82
CA SER A 133 -2.27 15.44 -8.25
C SER A 133 -1.54 16.65 -8.81
N SER A 134 -0.23 16.55 -9.00
CA SER A 134 0.59 17.65 -9.53
C SER A 134 0.53 17.79 -11.05
N SER A 135 0.11 16.75 -11.78
CA SER A 135 0.19 16.72 -13.25
C SER A 135 -1.08 17.18 -13.93
N ARG A 136 -2.26 16.79 -13.45
CA ARG A 136 -3.53 17.01 -14.15
C ARG A 136 -4.69 17.36 -13.20
N PRO A 137 -5.68 18.16 -13.67
CA PRO A 137 -6.94 18.34 -12.96
C PRO A 137 -7.75 17.04 -13.06
N CYS A 138 -8.10 16.46 -11.92
CA CYS A 138 -8.92 15.27 -11.80
C CYS A 138 -9.44 15.14 -10.37
N HIS A 139 -10.45 14.31 -10.16
CA HIS A 139 -10.93 13.96 -8.83
C HIS A 139 -10.37 12.60 -8.42
N MET A 140 -9.68 12.56 -7.28
CA MET A 140 -9.11 11.33 -6.72
C MET A 140 -9.78 11.00 -5.40
N VAL A 141 -10.26 9.77 -5.26
CA VAL A 141 -10.78 9.22 -4.00
C VAL A 141 -9.86 8.10 -3.54
N THR A 142 -9.38 8.16 -2.31
CA THR A 142 -8.64 7.06 -1.70
C THR A 142 -9.45 6.41 -0.58
N LEU A 143 -9.31 5.11 -0.43
CA LEU A 143 -9.90 4.31 0.63
C LEU A 143 -8.75 3.61 1.36
N GLU A 144 -8.53 3.93 2.63
CA GLU A 144 -7.33 3.53 3.38
C GLU A 144 -7.68 3.06 4.80
N ASP A 145 -6.83 2.21 5.39
CA ASP A 145 -7.02 1.67 6.75
C ASP A 145 -5.67 1.57 7.51
N PRO A 146 -5.27 2.61 8.23
CA PRO A 146 -5.68 4.02 8.13
C PRO A 146 -4.95 4.79 7.01
N VAL A 147 -5.25 6.09 6.83
CA VAL A 147 -4.50 6.99 5.94
C VAL A 147 -3.06 7.13 6.43
N GLU A 148 -2.10 6.66 5.61
CA GLU A 148 -0.66 6.70 5.93
C GLU A 148 0.03 7.98 5.43
N TYR A 149 -0.33 8.46 4.26
CA TYR A 149 0.25 9.65 3.63
C TYR A 149 -0.84 10.64 3.25
N VAL A 150 -0.68 11.88 3.65
CA VAL A 150 -1.57 12.95 3.17
C VAL A 150 -1.12 13.38 1.77
N ILE A 151 -2.00 13.23 0.81
CA ILE A 151 -1.76 13.61 -0.58
C ILE A 151 -2.20 15.06 -0.78
N PRO A 152 -1.31 15.97 -1.20
CA PRO A 152 -1.71 17.35 -1.46
C PRO A 152 -2.72 17.46 -2.59
N SER A 153 -3.78 18.25 -2.40
CA SER A 153 -4.65 18.71 -3.48
C SER A 153 -3.96 19.87 -4.19
N ASP A 154 -3.21 19.55 -5.25
CA ASP A 154 -2.51 20.55 -6.08
C ASP A 154 -3.39 20.93 -7.28
N LYS A 155 -3.26 20.24 -8.42
CA LYS A 155 -4.18 20.37 -9.55
C LYS A 155 -5.42 19.50 -9.39
N ALA A 156 -5.27 18.35 -8.73
CA ALA A 156 -6.38 17.45 -8.48
C ALA A 156 -7.14 17.81 -7.20
N LEU A 157 -8.45 17.52 -7.18
CA LEU A 157 -9.23 17.39 -5.97
C LEU A 157 -8.95 16.03 -5.34
N VAL A 158 -8.57 15.99 -4.06
CA VAL A 158 -8.21 14.75 -3.37
C VAL A 158 -9.08 14.54 -2.15
N HIS A 159 -9.86 13.47 -2.14
CA HIS A 159 -10.59 13.00 -0.98
C HIS A 159 -9.98 11.68 -0.48
N GLN A 160 -9.37 11.72 0.70
CA GLN A 160 -8.85 10.51 1.37
C GLN A 160 -9.83 10.10 2.45
N ARG A 161 -10.38 8.88 2.32
CA ARG A 161 -11.42 8.35 3.21
C ARG A 161 -10.86 7.16 4.00
N GLU A 162 -11.01 7.21 5.30
CA GLU A 162 -10.52 6.18 6.21
C GLU A 162 -11.62 5.17 6.54
N VAL A 163 -11.30 3.87 6.41
CA VAL A 163 -12.23 2.79 6.75
C VAL A 163 -12.51 2.79 8.25
N GLY A 164 -13.77 2.65 8.62
CA GLY A 164 -14.23 2.69 10.00
C GLY A 164 -14.41 4.10 10.58
N ILE A 165 -14.15 5.15 9.77
CA ILE A 165 -14.42 6.56 10.12
C ILE A 165 -15.29 7.18 9.03
N ASP A 166 -14.79 7.25 7.79
CA ASP A 166 -15.45 7.91 6.67
C ASP A 166 -16.25 6.94 5.81
N VAL A 167 -15.89 5.66 5.82
CA VAL A 167 -16.56 4.57 5.12
C VAL A 167 -16.60 3.32 5.99
N MET A 168 -17.62 2.47 5.79
CA MET A 168 -17.79 1.26 6.59
C MET A 168 -16.72 0.21 6.26
N ASP A 169 -16.48 -0.03 4.98
CA ASP A 169 -15.53 -1.00 4.45
C ASP A 169 -15.06 -0.59 3.05
N PHE A 170 -14.06 -1.29 2.51
CA PHE A 170 -13.51 -0.99 1.19
C PHE A 170 -14.53 -1.16 0.07
N ALA A 171 -15.33 -2.21 0.09
CA ALA A 171 -16.28 -2.52 -0.98
C ALA A 171 -17.41 -1.49 -1.06
N SER A 172 -17.99 -1.09 0.08
CA SER A 172 -18.98 -0.02 0.14
C SER A 172 -18.37 1.32 -0.26
N GLY A 173 -17.15 1.61 0.22
CA GLY A 173 -16.44 2.84 -0.14
C GLY A 173 -16.20 2.98 -1.66
N VAL A 174 -15.86 1.89 -2.38
CA VAL A 174 -15.74 1.94 -3.86
C VAL A 174 -17.10 2.22 -4.50
N ARG A 175 -18.17 1.55 -4.04
CA ARG A 175 -19.53 1.78 -4.57
C ARG A 175 -20.01 3.22 -4.34
N ASP A 176 -19.64 3.81 -3.22
CA ASP A 176 -19.95 5.21 -2.92
C ASP A 176 -19.12 6.15 -3.80
N ALA A 177 -17.82 5.89 -3.89
CA ALA A 177 -16.91 6.68 -4.73
C ALA A 177 -17.39 6.79 -6.18
N LEU A 178 -17.95 5.72 -6.77
CA LEU A 178 -18.52 5.74 -8.13
C LEU A 178 -19.68 6.75 -8.33
N ARG A 179 -20.23 7.33 -7.24
CA ARG A 179 -21.24 8.39 -7.27
C ARG A 179 -20.67 9.77 -6.96
N GLU A 180 -19.38 9.86 -6.72
CA GLU A 180 -18.65 11.07 -6.36
C GLU A 180 -17.95 11.71 -7.57
N ASP A 181 -18.18 11.21 -8.80
CA ASP A 181 -17.54 11.64 -10.05
C ASP A 181 -15.99 11.55 -9.99
N PRO A 182 -15.41 10.40 -9.63
CA PRO A 182 -13.98 10.24 -9.53
C PRO A 182 -13.35 9.90 -10.88
N ASP A 183 -12.16 10.40 -11.14
CA ASP A 183 -11.30 9.92 -12.24
C ASP A 183 -10.38 8.79 -11.76
N VAL A 184 -9.97 8.86 -10.48
CA VAL A 184 -9.01 7.93 -9.87
C VAL A 184 -9.54 7.41 -8.54
N ILE A 185 -9.53 6.09 -8.36
CA ILE A 185 -9.87 5.43 -7.09
C ILE A 185 -8.63 4.64 -6.62
N ALA A 186 -8.17 4.92 -5.41
CA ALA A 186 -7.04 4.20 -4.82
C ALA A 186 -7.49 3.38 -3.60
N LEU A 187 -7.14 2.10 -3.59
CA LEU A 187 -7.50 1.14 -2.54
C LEU A 187 -6.26 0.74 -1.76
N GLY A 188 -6.26 1.04 -0.47
CA GLY A 188 -5.20 0.64 0.43
C GLY A 188 -4.96 -0.86 0.41
N GLU A 189 -6.02 -1.66 0.30
CA GLU A 189 -5.93 -3.12 0.17
C GLU A 189 -7.18 -3.75 -0.46
N MET A 190 -6.98 -4.82 -1.25
CA MET A 190 -8.03 -5.64 -1.88
C MET A 190 -7.97 -7.06 -1.31
N ARG A 191 -8.67 -7.31 -0.17
CA ARG A 191 -8.60 -8.60 0.55
C ARG A 191 -9.64 -9.63 0.14
N ASP A 192 -10.84 -9.18 -0.15
CA ASP A 192 -12.04 -9.99 -0.36
C ASP A 192 -12.60 -9.83 -1.78
N SER A 193 -13.46 -10.77 -2.15
CA SER A 193 -14.08 -10.82 -3.47
C SER A 193 -14.99 -9.62 -3.76
N GLU A 194 -15.62 -9.02 -2.74
CA GLU A 194 -16.52 -7.89 -2.90
C GLU A 194 -15.73 -6.62 -3.26
N THR A 195 -14.64 -6.36 -2.54
CA THR A 195 -13.72 -5.25 -2.84
C THR A 195 -13.09 -5.43 -4.22
N ILE A 196 -12.63 -6.63 -4.57
CA ILE A 196 -12.06 -6.93 -5.88
C ILE A 196 -13.09 -6.72 -6.99
N SER A 197 -14.32 -7.20 -6.80
CA SER A 197 -15.41 -7.02 -7.78
C SER A 197 -15.71 -5.55 -8.02
N ALA A 198 -15.84 -4.76 -6.95
CA ALA A 198 -16.09 -3.33 -7.04
C ALA A 198 -14.94 -2.59 -7.76
N ALA A 199 -13.69 -2.94 -7.47
CA ALA A 199 -12.49 -2.39 -8.14
C ALA A 199 -12.45 -2.73 -9.63
N LEU A 200 -12.78 -3.97 -10.02
CA LEU A 200 -12.85 -4.39 -11.43
C LEU A 200 -13.97 -3.65 -12.18
N THR A 201 -15.15 -3.51 -11.56
CA THR A 201 -16.26 -2.72 -12.13
C THR A 201 -15.88 -1.26 -12.32
N ALA A 202 -15.23 -0.64 -11.35
CA ALA A 202 -14.74 0.74 -11.47
C ALA A 202 -13.73 0.88 -12.63
N ALA A 203 -12.80 -0.05 -12.77
CA ALA A 203 -11.82 -0.06 -13.87
C ALA A 203 -12.50 -0.27 -15.25
N GLU A 204 -13.53 -1.12 -15.32
CA GLU A 204 -14.31 -1.38 -16.54
C GLU A 204 -15.13 -0.16 -16.97
N THR A 205 -15.66 0.61 -15.99
CA THR A 205 -16.47 1.81 -16.25
C THR A 205 -15.64 3.06 -16.52
N GLY A 206 -14.33 2.93 -16.72
CA GLY A 206 -13.47 4.00 -17.23
C GLY A 206 -12.62 4.73 -16.18
N HIS A 207 -12.62 4.28 -14.93
CA HIS A 207 -11.81 4.89 -13.87
C HIS A 207 -10.40 4.29 -13.82
N LEU A 208 -9.41 5.08 -13.40
CA LEU A 208 -8.11 4.55 -13.01
C LEU A 208 -8.20 4.01 -11.59
N VAL A 209 -8.05 2.71 -11.44
CA VAL A 209 -8.06 2.03 -10.13
C VAL A 209 -6.65 1.61 -9.75
N LEU A 210 -6.18 2.06 -8.60
CA LEU A 210 -4.89 1.69 -8.01
C LEU A 210 -5.17 0.81 -6.80
N GLY A 211 -4.78 -0.47 -6.82
CA GLY A 211 -5.06 -1.39 -5.71
C GLY A 211 -3.81 -2.04 -5.15
N THR A 212 -3.84 -2.45 -3.87
CA THR A 212 -2.74 -3.23 -3.31
C THR A 212 -3.15 -4.65 -2.94
N LEU A 213 -2.17 -5.57 -3.00
CA LEU A 213 -2.28 -6.97 -2.59
C LEU A 213 -1.02 -7.40 -1.83
N HIS A 214 -1.10 -8.53 -1.13
CA HIS A 214 0.06 -9.08 -0.38
C HIS A 214 0.82 -10.18 -1.12
N THR A 215 0.56 -10.40 -2.40
CA THR A 215 1.31 -11.39 -3.20
C THR A 215 2.77 -10.99 -3.36
N THR A 216 3.65 -11.98 -3.40
CA THR A 216 5.09 -11.78 -3.46
C THR A 216 5.65 -11.72 -4.89
N ARG A 217 4.84 -12.08 -5.90
CA ARG A 217 5.16 -12.00 -7.33
C ARG A 217 4.03 -11.29 -8.07
N ALA A 218 4.37 -10.54 -9.11
CA ALA A 218 3.40 -9.80 -9.90
C ALA A 218 2.42 -10.74 -10.65
N ALA A 219 2.90 -11.84 -11.21
CA ALA A 219 2.06 -12.82 -11.87
C ALA A 219 1.10 -13.54 -10.91
N ASP A 220 1.52 -13.79 -9.67
CA ASP A 220 0.67 -14.46 -8.67
C ASP A 220 -0.53 -13.60 -8.24
N SER A 221 -0.47 -12.28 -8.44
CA SER A 221 -1.59 -11.39 -8.15
C SER A 221 -2.81 -11.67 -9.02
N ILE A 222 -2.59 -12.14 -10.24
CA ILE A 222 -3.65 -12.53 -11.18
C ILE A 222 -4.42 -13.72 -10.62
N GLY A 223 -3.70 -14.80 -10.30
CA GLY A 223 -4.31 -15.99 -9.69
C GLY A 223 -4.99 -15.68 -8.37
N ARG A 224 -4.40 -14.82 -7.53
CA ARG A 224 -4.99 -14.38 -6.25
C ARG A 224 -6.34 -13.69 -6.42
N ILE A 225 -6.46 -12.82 -7.43
CA ILE A 225 -7.73 -12.16 -7.76
C ILE A 225 -8.76 -13.17 -8.23
N ILE A 226 -8.39 -14.04 -9.19
CA ILE A 226 -9.31 -15.02 -9.77
C ILE A 226 -9.81 -16.00 -8.71
N HIS A 227 -8.91 -16.55 -7.89
CA HIS A 227 -9.26 -17.53 -6.86
C HIS A 227 -9.98 -16.94 -5.64
N ALA A 228 -10.14 -15.61 -5.56
CA ALA A 228 -11.02 -15.00 -4.58
C ALA A 228 -12.52 -15.25 -4.87
N PHE A 229 -12.85 -15.70 -6.08
CA PHE A 229 -14.22 -15.95 -6.53
C PHE A 229 -14.54 -17.43 -6.64
N PRO A 230 -15.84 -17.83 -6.49
CA PRO A 230 -16.30 -19.17 -6.77
C PRO A 230 -15.99 -19.62 -8.21
N ALA A 231 -15.84 -20.92 -8.41
CA ALA A 231 -15.38 -21.49 -9.69
C ALA A 231 -16.24 -21.08 -10.89
N ASP A 232 -17.54 -20.95 -10.72
CA ASP A 232 -18.51 -20.54 -11.73
C ASP A 232 -18.37 -19.08 -12.19
N ARG A 233 -17.69 -18.23 -11.41
CA ARG A 233 -17.44 -16.83 -11.75
C ARG A 233 -16.02 -16.56 -12.26
N GLN A 234 -15.10 -17.51 -12.13
CA GLN A 234 -13.69 -17.27 -12.43
C GLN A 234 -13.43 -16.88 -13.89
N ASP A 235 -14.16 -17.44 -14.85
CA ASP A 235 -13.99 -17.09 -16.27
C ASP A 235 -14.44 -15.67 -16.60
N GLU A 236 -15.51 -15.20 -15.95
CA GLU A 236 -15.93 -13.80 -15.99
C GLU A 236 -14.81 -12.89 -15.47
N ILE A 237 -14.28 -13.22 -14.29
CA ILE A 237 -13.21 -12.44 -13.65
C ILE A 237 -11.92 -12.44 -14.47
N ARG A 238 -11.55 -13.57 -15.10
CA ARG A 238 -10.43 -13.64 -16.06
C ARG A 238 -10.60 -12.65 -17.20
N SER A 239 -11.79 -12.62 -17.77
CA SER A 239 -12.11 -11.74 -18.90
C SER A 239 -12.04 -10.27 -18.50
N LEU A 240 -12.64 -9.89 -17.36
CA LEU A 240 -12.59 -8.54 -16.82
C LEU A 240 -11.16 -8.11 -16.49
N LEU A 241 -10.40 -8.97 -15.81
CA LEU A 241 -9.02 -8.69 -15.44
C LEU A 241 -8.13 -8.56 -16.68
N ALA A 242 -8.25 -9.44 -17.65
CA ALA A 242 -7.50 -9.39 -18.91
C ALA A 242 -7.75 -8.09 -19.71
N ALA A 243 -8.98 -7.55 -19.66
CA ALA A 243 -9.33 -6.32 -20.36
C ALA A 243 -8.84 -5.07 -19.61
N ASN A 244 -8.95 -5.07 -18.29
CA ASN A 244 -8.78 -3.85 -17.49
C ASN A 244 -7.42 -3.74 -16.80
N LEU A 245 -6.69 -4.82 -16.55
CA LEU A 245 -5.34 -4.76 -15.98
C LEU A 245 -4.42 -3.97 -16.92
N ARG A 246 -3.71 -2.98 -16.38
CA ARG A 246 -2.67 -2.22 -17.08
C ARG A 246 -1.29 -2.70 -16.68
N SER A 247 -1.06 -2.82 -15.37
CA SER A 247 0.22 -3.26 -14.84
C SER A 247 0.04 -3.87 -13.46
N ALA A 248 0.90 -4.83 -13.11
CA ALA A 248 1.06 -5.31 -11.75
C ALA A 248 2.54 -5.24 -11.39
N ILE A 249 2.85 -4.64 -10.25
CA ILE A 249 4.21 -4.70 -9.71
C ILE A 249 4.22 -5.47 -8.41
N SER A 250 5.28 -6.25 -8.20
CA SER A 250 5.61 -6.76 -6.89
C SER A 250 6.89 -6.12 -6.40
N GLN A 251 6.93 -5.72 -5.14
CA GLN A 251 8.07 -5.03 -4.60
C GLN A 251 8.56 -5.61 -3.29
N ARG A 252 9.87 -5.53 -3.09
CA ARG A 252 10.57 -5.93 -1.88
C ARG A 252 11.60 -4.88 -1.49
N LEU A 253 11.81 -4.71 -0.19
CA LEU A 253 12.88 -3.90 0.36
C LEU A 253 13.98 -4.81 0.90
N TYR A 254 15.19 -4.63 0.39
CA TYR A 254 16.40 -5.23 0.97
C TYR A 254 17.15 -4.15 1.75
N ARG A 255 17.49 -4.46 2.99
CA ARG A 255 18.19 -3.55 3.89
C ARG A 255 19.55 -4.12 4.27
N THR A 256 20.60 -3.31 4.16
CA THR A 256 21.94 -3.64 4.58
C THR A 256 22.55 -2.43 5.30
N GLY A 257 22.85 -2.58 6.59
CA GLY A 257 23.34 -1.48 7.41
C GLY A 257 22.38 -0.26 7.39
N LYS A 258 22.84 0.87 6.83
CA LYS A 258 22.05 2.10 6.70
C LYS A 258 21.34 2.23 5.35
N GLU A 259 21.63 1.37 4.40
CA GLU A 259 21.11 1.45 3.04
C GLU A 259 19.85 0.60 2.87
N THR A 260 18.94 1.07 2.05
CA THR A 260 17.70 0.37 1.70
C THR A 260 17.57 0.34 0.18
N TRP A 261 17.41 -0.85 -0.35
CA TRP A 261 17.28 -1.11 -1.78
C TRP A 261 15.85 -1.52 -2.10
N LEU A 262 15.24 -0.83 -3.05
CA LEU A 262 13.90 -1.16 -3.54
C LEU A 262 14.02 -2.01 -4.79
N LEU A 263 13.49 -3.22 -4.74
CA LEU A 263 13.37 -4.12 -5.87
C LEU A 263 11.92 -4.12 -6.36
N ARG A 264 11.74 -4.09 -7.66
CA ARG A 264 10.41 -4.20 -8.30
C ARG A 264 10.45 -5.20 -9.45
N GLU A 265 9.61 -6.21 -9.34
CA GLU A 265 9.15 -7.03 -10.43
C GLU A 265 8.01 -6.29 -11.13
N ILE A 266 8.00 -6.22 -12.45
CA ILE A 266 7.02 -5.47 -13.23
C ILE A 266 6.40 -6.36 -14.29
N LEU A 267 5.09 -6.47 -14.24
CA LEU A 267 4.25 -7.03 -15.29
C LEU A 267 3.47 -5.90 -15.95
N THR A 268 3.62 -5.73 -17.26
CA THR A 268 2.77 -4.87 -18.08
C THR A 268 1.80 -5.76 -18.84
N ASN A 269 0.50 -5.46 -18.78
CA ASN A 269 -0.48 -6.25 -19.51
C ASN A 269 -0.48 -5.85 -20.99
N ILE A 270 0.02 -6.74 -21.81
CA ILE A 270 0.05 -6.64 -23.29
C ILE A 270 -0.93 -7.66 -23.87
N PRO A 271 -1.28 -7.58 -25.17
CA PRO A 271 -2.22 -8.54 -25.78
C PRO A 271 -1.87 -10.01 -25.54
N ALA A 272 -0.58 -10.35 -25.51
CA ALA A 272 -0.13 -11.72 -25.24
C ALA A 272 -0.42 -12.14 -23.78
N THR A 273 -0.10 -11.30 -22.79
CA THR A 273 -0.39 -11.62 -21.38
C THR A 273 -1.88 -11.59 -21.09
N ALA A 274 -2.64 -10.67 -21.68
CA ALA A 274 -4.09 -10.63 -21.61
C ALA A 274 -4.73 -11.91 -22.15
N HIS A 275 -4.20 -12.46 -23.25
CA HIS A 275 -4.63 -13.74 -23.79
C HIS A 275 -4.36 -14.89 -22.80
N LEU A 276 -3.16 -14.93 -22.20
CA LEU A 276 -2.83 -15.95 -21.20
C LEU A 276 -3.75 -15.89 -19.97
N ILE A 277 -4.13 -14.68 -19.54
CA ILE A 277 -5.06 -14.51 -18.42
C ILE A 277 -6.44 -15.08 -18.79
N ARG A 278 -6.96 -14.76 -19.97
CA ARG A 278 -8.27 -15.29 -20.43
C ARG A 278 -8.30 -16.81 -20.54
N GLU A 279 -7.20 -17.40 -21.02
CA GLU A 279 -7.09 -18.85 -21.22
C GLU A 279 -6.73 -19.64 -19.93
N GLY A 280 -6.59 -18.98 -18.79
CA GLY A 280 -6.17 -19.65 -17.54
C GLY A 280 -4.73 -20.17 -17.59
N LYS A 281 -3.86 -19.52 -18.35
CA LYS A 281 -2.45 -19.92 -18.55
C LYS A 281 -1.48 -18.98 -17.87
N GLU A 282 -1.86 -18.42 -16.71
CA GLU A 282 -1.09 -17.41 -15.97
C GLU A 282 0.32 -17.90 -15.60
N ALA A 283 0.49 -19.21 -15.43
CA ALA A 283 1.78 -19.83 -15.16
C ALA A 283 2.85 -19.55 -16.26
N GLN A 284 2.44 -19.15 -17.46
CA GLN A 284 3.35 -18.82 -18.56
C GLN A 284 3.75 -17.33 -18.57
N ILE A 285 3.09 -16.46 -17.81
CA ILE A 285 3.37 -15.02 -17.76
C ILE A 285 4.83 -14.71 -17.37
N PRO A 286 5.45 -15.39 -16.38
CA PRO A 286 6.85 -15.13 -16.03
C PRO A 286 7.82 -15.24 -17.20
N SER A 287 7.60 -16.17 -18.14
CA SER A 287 8.45 -16.30 -19.34
C SER A 287 8.37 -15.07 -20.25
N TYR A 288 7.21 -14.42 -20.34
CA TYR A 288 7.09 -13.15 -21.06
C TYR A 288 7.78 -12.00 -20.32
N MET A 289 7.74 -12.01 -18.98
CA MET A 289 8.42 -10.99 -18.17
C MET A 289 9.94 -11.09 -18.31
N GLU A 290 10.48 -12.29 -18.44
CA GLU A 290 11.92 -12.52 -18.66
C GLU A 290 12.43 -11.90 -19.97
N MET A 291 11.58 -11.77 -20.99
CA MET A 291 11.94 -11.12 -22.26
C MET A 291 12.22 -9.62 -22.10
N GLY A 292 11.79 -8.99 -21.00
CA GLY A 292 12.06 -7.58 -20.70
C GLY A 292 11.33 -6.56 -21.58
N LEU A 293 10.36 -6.99 -22.40
CA LEU A 293 9.59 -6.11 -23.28
C LEU A 293 8.63 -5.22 -22.46
N HIS A 294 8.35 -4.02 -22.97
CA HIS A 294 7.40 -3.07 -22.34
C HIS A 294 7.69 -2.78 -20.88
N GLN A 295 8.97 -2.68 -20.50
CA GLN A 295 9.47 -2.50 -19.12
C GLN A 295 9.17 -3.68 -18.17
N MET A 296 8.68 -4.80 -18.68
CA MET A 296 8.55 -6.01 -17.88
C MET A 296 9.92 -6.45 -17.36
N ARG A 297 9.96 -6.91 -16.13
CA ARG A 297 11.16 -7.52 -15.53
C ARG A 297 10.78 -8.40 -14.37
N THR A 298 11.51 -9.47 -14.20
CA THR A 298 11.39 -10.35 -13.03
C THR A 298 12.11 -9.73 -11.82
N MET A 299 11.81 -10.23 -10.63
CA MET A 299 12.49 -9.81 -9.40
C MET A 299 14.01 -10.08 -9.48
N LYS A 300 14.39 -11.20 -10.11
CA LYS A 300 15.79 -11.57 -10.35
C LYS A 300 16.50 -10.55 -11.24
N GLN A 301 15.89 -10.14 -12.35
CA GLN A 301 16.43 -9.09 -13.21
C GLN A 301 16.52 -7.74 -12.49
N ALA A 302 15.53 -7.42 -11.63
CA ALA A 302 15.58 -6.23 -10.79
C ALA A 302 16.78 -6.27 -9.83
N ALA A 303 17.05 -7.42 -9.23
CA ALA A 303 18.19 -7.63 -8.33
C ALA A 303 19.55 -7.46 -9.04
N TYR A 304 19.68 -8.00 -10.24
CA TYR A 304 20.89 -7.83 -11.05
C TYR A 304 21.09 -6.38 -11.53
N GLY A 305 20.00 -5.65 -11.79
CA GLY A 305 20.03 -4.27 -12.23
C GLY A 305 20.41 -3.23 -11.15
N LEU A 306 20.51 -3.62 -9.88
CA LEU A 306 20.88 -2.69 -8.79
C LEU A 306 22.34 -2.23 -8.95
N LYS A 307 22.52 -0.90 -8.99
CA LYS A 307 23.84 -0.27 -9.03
C LYS A 307 24.36 0.00 -7.61
N GLY A 308 25.67 -0.15 -7.39
CA GLY A 308 26.30 0.15 -6.11
C GLY A 308 26.26 -0.97 -5.06
N LEU A 309 25.59 -2.09 -5.34
CA LEU A 309 25.63 -3.28 -4.49
C LEU A 309 26.80 -4.17 -4.86
N SER A 310 27.62 -4.59 -3.88
CA SER A 310 28.71 -5.54 -4.14
C SER A 310 28.17 -6.91 -4.56
N GLU A 311 28.97 -7.67 -5.29
CA GLU A 311 28.56 -9.01 -5.78
C GLU A 311 28.23 -9.96 -4.61
N ARG A 312 29.02 -9.94 -3.55
CA ARG A 312 28.79 -10.70 -2.32
C ARG A 312 27.48 -10.33 -1.63
N GLU A 313 27.13 -9.04 -1.58
CA GLU A 313 25.86 -8.58 -1.01
C GLU A 313 24.69 -8.92 -1.91
N ARG A 314 24.88 -8.87 -3.24
CA ARG A 314 23.88 -9.29 -4.21
C ARG A 314 23.54 -10.77 -4.07
N GLU A 315 24.54 -11.66 -3.96
CA GLU A 315 24.33 -13.10 -3.72
C GLU A 315 23.58 -13.33 -2.40
N LYS A 316 23.99 -12.63 -1.33
CA LYS A 316 23.31 -12.70 -0.04
C LYS A 316 21.85 -12.24 -0.13
N MET A 317 21.59 -11.14 -0.85
CA MET A 317 20.24 -10.64 -1.10
C MET A 317 19.39 -11.64 -1.88
N MET A 318 19.93 -12.21 -2.98
CA MET A 318 19.22 -13.19 -3.79
C MET A 318 18.88 -14.44 -3.00
N LYS A 319 19.83 -14.94 -2.18
CA LYS A 319 19.58 -16.06 -1.27
C LYS A 319 18.51 -15.75 -0.23
N LEU A 320 18.54 -14.54 0.35
CA LEU A 320 17.57 -14.12 1.36
C LEU A 320 16.15 -13.93 0.77
N LEU A 321 16.07 -13.49 -0.48
CA LEU A 321 14.79 -13.24 -1.18
C LEU A 321 14.33 -14.44 -2.00
N GLU A 322 15.06 -15.56 -1.95
CA GLU A 322 14.77 -16.80 -2.70
C GLU A 322 14.65 -16.57 -4.23
N LEU A 323 15.61 -15.81 -4.82
CA LEU A 323 15.64 -15.41 -6.22
C LEU A 323 16.59 -16.25 -7.08
#